data_a91139898d9e6456a1a046b7b5929deb
#
_entry.id   a91139898d9e6456a1a046b7b5929deb
#
_cell.length_a   1.000
_cell.length_b   1.000
_cell.length_c   1.000
_cell.angle_alpha   90.00
_cell.angle_beta   90.00
_cell.angle_gamma   90.00
#
_symmetry.space_group_name_H-M   'P 1'
#
loop_
_entity.id
_entity.type
_entity.pdbx_description
1 polymer ?
#
loop_
_entity_poly.entity_id
_entity_poly.type
_entity_poly.pdbx_seq_one_letter_code
_entity_poly.pdbx_strand_id
1 'polypeptide(L)'
;METNKIPARADVPEKDKWAIQDLFATDDDWRAALAEAKEFLPRITAFRGRLAESGAVLLSFFRLDDEISLAFDALVHYAQRRSDEDTRVAAYQEMVSQVTRFAVEIQSAAAFETPELLAISDEDMNRLYAEAPELELYRLNIDRIRRRREHVLSDKEEAILAAAGEMAASPDDIYSMLNDADLKFPDAVDKDGKAHPITHGTFIPLMQSYDRVLRKSAFDSLYSVYGQFRNTSAATLSAQLKQLLFFANVRKYPSTLDAALDGNEVPTEIYRNLIDAVHRSFAPMYRYVALRKKLLGVDELHMYDLYVPVVDGVEMKFTFEEAKEIALKALAPLGEDYLNLLREGFANGWIDVYENEGKRSGAYSAGARVHPYVLLNFKGTLDDVFTLVHEMGHSIHSYLSNKTQPTAYQDYVIFVAEVASTCNEALLMEYLLSVTTDKKERAYLINHFLEQFRGTLYRQTMFAEFELAANEMTQRGEGTTAEALCAMYKKLNEQYFGPEMNVDDEISLEWARIPHFYYDYYVYQYATGYAAAIALSRRILREGEPAVKDYLGFLSGGCSADPITLLRGAGVDMVSPKPVEDATKLFDEMISEMEKILN
;
A
#
# COMPACT_ATOMS: atom_id res chain seq x y z
N MET A 1 17.80 5.59 35.03
CA MET A 1 17.18 5.61 33.71
C MET A 1 16.65 7.02 33.55
N GLU A 2 17.34 7.88 32.79
CA GLU A 2 16.73 9.12 32.34
C GLU A 2 15.55 8.72 31.47
N THR A 3 14.35 9.09 31.88
CA THR A 3 13.17 9.01 31.05
C THR A 3 13.42 9.97 29.89
N ASN A 4 13.80 9.46 28.71
CA ASN A 4 13.84 10.26 27.48
C ASN A 4 12.43 10.81 27.28
N LYS A 5 12.22 12.04 27.74
CA LYS A 5 10.95 12.73 27.52
C LYS A 5 10.84 13.01 26.03
N ILE A 6 9.75 12.58 25.42
CA ILE A 6 9.44 12.92 24.02
C ILE A 6 9.42 14.46 23.92
N PRO A 7 10.21 15.08 23.01
CA PRO A 7 10.30 16.54 22.92
C PRO A 7 8.98 17.14 22.39
N ALA A 8 8.69 18.39 22.78
CA ALA A 8 7.65 19.14 22.10
C ALA A 8 8.09 19.52 20.68
N ARG A 9 7.16 19.73 19.75
CA ARG A 9 7.46 20.12 18.36
C ARG A 9 8.41 21.33 18.26
N ALA A 10 8.25 22.31 19.13
CA ALA A 10 9.10 23.51 19.16
C ALA A 10 10.56 23.23 19.54
N ASP A 11 10.81 22.14 20.27
CA ASP A 11 12.14 21.76 20.74
C ASP A 11 12.89 20.86 19.73
N VAL A 12 12.22 20.40 18.66
CA VAL A 12 12.85 19.62 17.57
C VAL A 12 13.75 20.57 16.76
N PRO A 13 15.03 20.22 16.51
CA PRO A 13 15.92 21.01 15.67
C PRO A 13 15.38 21.21 14.25
N GLU A 14 15.55 22.40 13.67
CA GLU A 14 15.06 22.71 12.32
C GLU A 14 15.62 21.77 11.24
N LYS A 15 16.86 21.32 11.37
CA LYS A 15 17.49 20.38 10.45
C LYS A 15 16.82 18.99 10.43
N ASP A 16 16.03 18.65 11.45
CA ASP A 16 15.35 17.39 11.62
C ASP A 16 13.85 17.50 11.33
N LYS A 17 13.40 18.65 10.80
CA LYS A 17 12.06 18.95 10.36
C LYS A 17 11.97 19.03 8.84
N TRP A 18 10.81 18.77 8.30
CA TRP A 18 10.53 19.05 6.89
C TRP A 18 10.31 20.55 6.63
N ALA A 19 10.57 20.98 5.38
CA ALA A 19 10.49 22.37 4.94
C ALA A 19 9.05 22.74 4.54
N ILE A 20 8.13 22.78 5.50
CA ILE A 20 6.71 23.06 5.25
C ILE A 20 6.47 24.43 4.60
N GLN A 21 7.39 25.40 4.86
CA GLN A 21 7.34 26.76 4.30
C GLN A 21 7.51 26.78 2.77
N ASP A 22 7.96 25.70 2.14
CA ASP A 22 8.10 25.60 0.70
C ASP A 22 6.74 25.43 -0.01
N LEU A 23 5.70 25.03 0.75
CA LEU A 23 4.30 25.04 0.29
C LEU A 23 3.65 26.40 0.54
N PHE A 24 3.62 26.85 1.80
CA PHE A 24 3.16 28.18 2.19
C PHE A 24 4.03 28.71 3.33
N ALA A 25 4.43 29.97 3.26
CA ALA A 25 5.29 30.58 4.26
C ALA A 25 4.61 30.67 5.64
N THR A 26 3.29 30.86 5.67
CA THR A 26 2.48 30.94 6.89
C THR A 26 1.11 30.29 6.73
N ASP A 27 0.48 29.99 7.89
CA ASP A 27 -0.92 29.52 7.90
C ASP A 27 -1.91 30.55 7.32
N ASP A 28 -1.59 31.84 7.38
CA ASP A 28 -2.43 32.89 6.79
C ASP A 28 -2.30 32.93 5.26
N ASP A 29 -1.11 32.67 4.71
CA ASP A 29 -0.94 32.53 3.26
C ASP A 29 -1.75 31.33 2.72
N TRP A 30 -1.77 30.22 3.45
CA TRP A 30 -2.60 29.08 3.11
C TRP A 30 -4.11 29.44 3.13
N ARG A 31 -4.58 30.17 4.16
CA ARG A 31 -5.98 30.61 4.23
C ARG A 31 -6.36 31.52 3.08
N ALA A 32 -5.47 32.44 2.70
CA ALA A 32 -5.67 33.30 1.55
C ALA A 32 -5.77 32.49 0.24
N ALA A 33 -4.85 31.54 0.05
CA ALA A 33 -4.86 30.66 -1.12
C ALA A 33 -6.13 29.78 -1.21
N LEU A 34 -6.60 29.24 -0.08
CA LEU A 34 -7.87 28.48 -0.04
C LEU A 34 -9.08 29.39 -0.39
N ALA A 35 -9.07 30.64 0.06
CA ALA A 35 -10.15 31.57 -0.29
C ALA A 35 -10.14 31.90 -1.79
N GLU A 36 -8.96 32.08 -2.39
CA GLU A 36 -8.80 32.30 -3.83
C GLU A 36 -9.21 31.05 -4.63
N ALA A 37 -8.80 29.86 -4.19
CA ALA A 37 -9.14 28.60 -4.87
C ALA A 37 -10.65 28.34 -4.95
N LYS A 38 -11.45 28.85 -4.03
CA LYS A 38 -12.94 28.75 -4.10
C LYS A 38 -13.54 29.46 -5.31
N GLU A 39 -12.83 30.42 -5.90
CA GLU A 39 -13.25 31.05 -7.17
C GLU A 39 -13.21 30.09 -8.38
N PHE A 40 -12.59 28.92 -8.24
CA PHE A 40 -12.67 27.85 -9.25
C PHE A 40 -14.08 27.26 -9.37
N LEU A 41 -14.86 27.17 -8.30
CA LEU A 41 -16.17 26.51 -8.30
C LEU A 41 -17.16 27.10 -9.32
N PRO A 42 -17.39 28.42 -9.40
CA PRO A 42 -18.23 28.99 -10.45
C PRO A 42 -17.61 28.84 -11.85
N ARG A 43 -16.28 28.80 -11.98
CA ARG A 43 -15.60 28.59 -13.29
C ARG A 43 -15.84 27.17 -13.81
N ILE A 44 -15.78 26.12 -12.92
CA ILE A 44 -16.10 24.73 -13.28
C ILE A 44 -17.55 24.63 -13.74
N THR A 45 -18.48 25.12 -12.92
CA THR A 45 -19.93 24.99 -13.20
C THR A 45 -20.36 25.71 -14.48
N ALA A 46 -19.60 26.72 -14.94
CA ALA A 46 -19.86 27.42 -16.21
C ALA A 46 -19.67 26.52 -17.45
N PHE A 47 -18.99 25.38 -17.32
CA PHE A 47 -18.82 24.40 -18.42
C PHE A 47 -19.96 23.39 -18.51
N ARG A 48 -20.82 23.28 -17.49
CA ARG A 48 -21.92 22.32 -17.47
C ARG A 48 -22.83 22.46 -18.69
N GLY A 49 -23.07 21.35 -19.41
CA GLY A 49 -23.85 21.28 -20.64
C GLY A 49 -23.11 21.76 -21.87
N ARG A 50 -21.79 22.00 -21.79
CA ARG A 50 -21.05 22.68 -22.85
C ARG A 50 -19.84 21.92 -23.37
N LEU A 51 -19.47 20.77 -22.79
CA LEU A 51 -18.24 20.07 -23.18
C LEU A 51 -18.22 19.60 -24.64
N ALA A 52 -19.40 19.41 -25.25
CA ALA A 52 -19.55 19.04 -26.66
C ALA A 52 -19.63 20.23 -27.62
N GLU A 53 -19.66 21.50 -27.15
CA GLU A 53 -19.86 22.68 -28.01
C GLU A 53 -18.74 22.84 -29.04
N SER A 54 -17.48 22.76 -28.60
CA SER A 54 -16.30 22.87 -29.49
C SER A 54 -15.05 22.30 -28.81
N GLY A 55 -14.03 21.96 -29.61
CA GLY A 55 -12.73 21.55 -29.09
C GLY A 55 -12.07 22.59 -28.19
N ALA A 56 -12.27 23.88 -28.46
CA ALA A 56 -11.75 24.97 -27.63
C ALA A 56 -12.41 25.01 -26.24
N VAL A 57 -13.71 24.73 -26.13
CA VAL A 57 -14.42 24.66 -24.85
C VAL A 57 -13.94 23.47 -24.04
N LEU A 58 -13.86 22.30 -24.63
CA LEU A 58 -13.40 21.09 -23.97
C LEU A 58 -11.93 21.22 -23.49
N LEU A 59 -11.06 21.79 -24.32
CA LEU A 59 -9.68 22.07 -23.95
C LEU A 59 -9.59 23.05 -22.78
N SER A 60 -10.43 24.09 -22.78
CA SER A 60 -10.46 25.07 -21.69
C SER A 60 -10.93 24.46 -20.37
N PHE A 61 -11.83 23.47 -20.42
CA PHE A 61 -12.25 22.71 -19.24
C PHE A 61 -11.08 21.91 -18.64
N PHE A 62 -10.36 21.12 -19.44
CA PHE A 62 -9.22 20.34 -18.93
C PHE A 62 -8.06 21.20 -18.45
N ARG A 63 -7.82 22.36 -19.08
CA ARG A 63 -6.82 23.33 -18.58
C ARG A 63 -7.23 23.91 -17.22
N LEU A 64 -8.52 24.17 -17.02
CA LEU A 64 -9.01 24.59 -15.70
C LEU A 64 -8.87 23.48 -14.67
N ASP A 65 -9.10 22.24 -15.03
CA ASP A 65 -8.89 21.08 -14.15
C ASP A 65 -7.42 20.95 -13.71
N ASP A 66 -6.47 21.14 -14.64
CA ASP A 66 -5.03 21.23 -14.31
C ASP A 66 -4.73 22.38 -13.33
N GLU A 67 -5.30 23.59 -13.54
CA GLU A 67 -5.12 24.72 -12.60
C GLU A 67 -5.62 24.39 -11.21
N ILE A 68 -6.78 23.73 -11.10
CA ILE A 68 -7.39 23.31 -9.84
C ILE A 68 -6.53 22.27 -9.15
N SER A 69 -6.09 21.25 -9.88
CA SER A 69 -5.24 20.18 -9.35
C SER A 69 -3.95 20.71 -8.75
N LEU A 70 -3.30 21.67 -9.43
CA LEU A 70 -2.09 22.32 -8.93
C LEU A 70 -2.32 23.15 -7.66
N ALA A 71 -3.42 23.91 -7.61
CA ALA A 71 -3.76 24.70 -6.42
C ALA A 71 -4.15 23.79 -5.25
N PHE A 72 -4.90 22.72 -5.51
CA PHE A 72 -5.35 21.77 -4.51
C PHE A 72 -4.20 20.96 -3.92
N ASP A 73 -3.21 20.53 -4.74
CA ASP A 73 -2.01 19.84 -4.29
C ASP A 73 -1.32 20.59 -3.15
N ALA A 74 -0.99 21.86 -3.34
CA ALA A 74 -0.34 22.67 -2.32
C ALA A 74 -1.22 22.81 -1.04
N LEU A 75 -2.52 23.04 -1.22
CA LEU A 75 -3.45 23.23 -0.10
C LEU A 75 -3.59 21.99 0.76
N VAL A 76 -3.78 20.83 0.15
CA VAL A 76 -3.97 19.57 0.87
C VAL A 76 -2.69 19.13 1.55
N HIS A 77 -1.56 19.23 0.85
CA HIS A 77 -0.27 18.83 1.42
C HIS A 77 0.14 19.69 2.61
N TYR A 78 -0.07 21.01 2.57
CA TYR A 78 0.19 21.87 3.71
C TYR A 78 -0.68 21.51 4.92
N ALA A 79 -2.00 21.47 4.75
CA ALA A 79 -2.93 21.19 5.84
C ALA A 79 -2.65 19.84 6.51
N GLN A 80 -2.42 18.78 5.72
CA GLN A 80 -2.10 17.44 6.23
C GLN A 80 -0.77 17.42 6.97
N ARG A 81 0.31 18.01 6.42
CA ARG A 81 1.64 18.02 7.07
C ARG A 81 1.60 18.80 8.37
N ARG A 82 0.91 19.95 8.43
CA ARG A 82 0.73 20.69 9.67
C ARG A 82 -0.01 19.87 10.73
N SER A 83 -1.05 19.15 10.34
CA SER A 83 -1.77 18.25 11.25
C SER A 83 -0.90 17.09 11.74
N ASP A 84 -0.05 16.52 10.87
CA ASP A 84 0.79 15.37 11.22
C ASP A 84 1.99 15.74 12.12
N GLU A 85 2.41 17.01 12.12
CA GLU A 85 3.44 17.55 13.05
C GLU A 85 2.98 17.49 14.52
N ASP A 86 1.71 17.78 14.77
CA ASP A 86 1.07 17.68 16.08
C ASP A 86 -0.45 17.57 15.91
N THR A 87 -0.95 16.37 15.99
CA THR A 87 -2.38 16.06 15.80
C THR A 87 -3.30 16.66 16.86
N ARG A 88 -2.75 17.22 17.94
CA ARG A 88 -3.51 17.86 19.04
C ARG A 88 -3.90 19.31 18.73
N VAL A 89 -3.29 19.93 17.70
CA VAL A 89 -3.50 21.33 17.38
C VAL A 89 -4.82 21.53 16.63
N ALA A 90 -5.81 22.08 17.31
CA ALA A 90 -7.16 22.27 16.76
C ALA A 90 -7.18 23.12 15.47
N ALA A 91 -6.27 24.11 15.33
CA ALA A 91 -6.16 24.92 14.11
C ALA A 91 -5.78 24.08 12.88
N TYR A 92 -4.91 23.07 13.04
CA TYR A 92 -4.49 22.20 11.94
C TYR A 92 -5.57 21.19 11.59
N GLN A 93 -6.29 20.66 12.59
CA GLN A 93 -7.49 19.84 12.33
C GLN A 93 -8.56 20.61 11.55
N GLU A 94 -8.75 21.88 11.87
CA GLU A 94 -9.66 22.78 11.15
C GLU A 94 -9.22 22.98 9.69
N MET A 95 -7.92 23.18 9.44
CA MET A 95 -7.38 23.31 8.07
C MET A 95 -7.64 22.05 7.25
N VAL A 96 -7.40 20.86 7.82
CA VAL A 96 -7.70 19.57 7.17
C VAL A 96 -9.20 19.46 6.86
N SER A 97 -10.06 19.82 7.81
CA SER A 97 -11.51 19.82 7.59
C SER A 97 -11.95 20.77 6.47
N GLN A 98 -11.34 21.95 6.39
CA GLN A 98 -11.65 22.95 5.34
C GLN A 98 -11.21 22.47 3.95
N VAL A 99 -10.00 21.92 3.80
CA VAL A 99 -9.53 21.43 2.50
C VAL A 99 -10.30 20.17 2.05
N THR A 100 -10.67 19.28 2.99
CA THR A 100 -11.52 18.13 2.69
C THR A 100 -12.89 18.56 2.19
N ARG A 101 -13.51 19.56 2.83
CA ARG A 101 -14.78 20.14 2.36
C ARG A 101 -14.63 20.74 0.97
N PHE A 102 -13.57 21.48 0.72
CA PHE A 102 -13.29 22.05 -0.60
C PHE A 102 -13.12 20.99 -1.69
N ALA A 103 -12.49 19.85 -1.38
CA ALA A 103 -12.44 18.71 -2.30
C ALA A 103 -13.83 18.20 -2.69
N VAL A 104 -14.74 18.08 -1.72
CA VAL A 104 -16.12 17.68 -1.96
C VAL A 104 -16.87 18.72 -2.82
N GLU A 105 -16.62 20.00 -2.58
CA GLU A 105 -17.22 21.09 -3.37
C GLU A 105 -16.75 21.07 -4.83
N ILE A 106 -15.43 20.83 -5.08
CA ILE A 106 -14.87 20.65 -6.43
C ILE A 106 -15.51 19.45 -7.12
N GLN A 107 -15.52 18.28 -6.46
CA GLN A 107 -16.09 17.06 -7.02
C GLN A 107 -17.58 17.24 -7.39
N SER A 108 -18.35 17.90 -6.53
CA SER A 108 -19.77 18.20 -6.80
C SER A 108 -19.95 19.17 -7.96
N ALA A 109 -19.09 20.18 -8.08
CA ALA A 109 -19.13 21.13 -9.18
C ALA A 109 -18.78 20.48 -10.53
N ALA A 110 -17.83 19.54 -10.55
CA ALA A 110 -17.37 18.81 -11.73
C ALA A 110 -18.21 17.55 -12.05
N ALA A 111 -19.20 17.16 -11.26
CA ALA A 111 -19.95 15.91 -11.41
C ALA A 111 -20.61 15.70 -12.78
N PHE A 112 -20.77 16.76 -13.59
CA PHE A 112 -21.30 16.69 -14.96
C PHE A 112 -20.27 16.15 -15.99
N GLU A 113 -18.99 16.15 -15.68
CA GLU A 113 -17.90 15.79 -16.60
C GLU A 113 -18.11 14.40 -17.21
N THR A 114 -18.14 13.38 -16.39
CA THR A 114 -18.27 11.99 -16.84
C THR A 114 -19.52 11.76 -17.67
N PRO A 115 -20.75 12.14 -17.24
CA PRO A 115 -21.95 12.01 -18.07
C PRO A 115 -21.84 12.74 -19.43
N GLU A 116 -21.30 13.95 -19.46
CA GLU A 116 -21.18 14.70 -20.71
C GLU A 116 -20.16 14.06 -21.65
N LEU A 117 -18.98 13.66 -21.16
CA LEU A 117 -17.98 12.97 -21.97
C LEU A 117 -18.49 11.63 -22.54
N LEU A 118 -19.29 10.90 -21.77
CA LEU A 118 -19.92 9.66 -22.23
C LEU A 118 -21.00 9.89 -23.27
N ALA A 119 -21.70 11.02 -23.22
CA ALA A 119 -22.76 11.38 -24.16
C ALA A 119 -22.22 11.82 -25.54
N ILE A 120 -20.95 12.28 -25.63
CA ILE A 120 -20.33 12.67 -26.89
C ILE A 120 -20.14 11.44 -27.78
N SER A 121 -20.64 11.50 -29.03
CA SER A 121 -20.43 10.43 -30.01
C SER A 121 -18.95 10.32 -30.41
N ASP A 122 -18.54 9.18 -30.98
CA ASP A 122 -17.15 9.02 -31.45
C ASP A 122 -16.85 9.96 -32.64
N GLU A 123 -17.85 10.26 -33.49
CA GLU A 123 -17.75 11.22 -34.57
C GLU A 123 -17.52 12.64 -34.05
N ASP A 124 -18.33 13.07 -33.05
CA ASP A 124 -18.17 14.38 -32.42
C ASP A 124 -16.85 14.49 -31.66
N MET A 125 -16.41 13.43 -30.96
CA MET A 125 -15.11 13.45 -30.27
C MET A 125 -13.97 13.63 -31.27
N ASN A 126 -13.99 12.94 -32.41
CA ASN A 126 -12.99 13.13 -33.47
C ASN A 126 -13.02 14.55 -34.03
N ARG A 127 -14.20 15.17 -34.19
CA ARG A 127 -14.34 16.57 -34.57
C ARG A 127 -13.68 17.50 -33.55
N LEU A 128 -13.94 17.29 -32.23
CA LEU A 128 -13.37 18.10 -31.13
C LEU A 128 -11.82 18.01 -31.13
N TYR A 129 -11.23 16.83 -31.33
CA TYR A 129 -9.77 16.69 -31.47
C TYR A 129 -9.23 17.42 -32.72
N ALA A 130 -9.96 17.40 -33.83
CA ALA A 130 -9.55 18.13 -35.06
C ALA A 130 -9.65 19.65 -34.85
N GLU A 131 -10.63 20.13 -34.10
CA GLU A 131 -10.80 21.56 -33.78
C GLU A 131 -9.75 22.10 -32.80
N ALA A 132 -9.28 21.26 -31.87
CA ALA A 132 -8.28 21.62 -30.87
C ALA A 132 -7.25 20.48 -30.70
N PRO A 133 -6.18 20.46 -31.51
CA PRO A 133 -5.17 19.39 -31.46
C PRO A 133 -4.48 19.22 -30.11
N GLU A 134 -4.44 20.24 -29.24
CA GLU A 134 -3.89 20.17 -27.90
C GLU A 134 -4.70 19.25 -26.98
N LEU A 135 -5.95 18.89 -27.32
CA LEU A 135 -6.73 17.87 -26.62
C LEU A 135 -6.09 16.48 -26.66
N GLU A 136 -5.15 16.23 -27.59
CA GLU A 136 -4.36 14.99 -27.59
C GLU A 136 -3.64 14.74 -26.27
N LEU A 137 -3.27 15.80 -25.55
CA LEU A 137 -2.69 15.70 -24.21
C LEU A 137 -3.62 14.97 -23.22
N TYR A 138 -4.92 15.13 -23.36
CA TYR A 138 -5.94 14.57 -22.45
C TYR A 138 -6.62 13.32 -23.02
N ARG A 139 -6.20 12.84 -24.22
CA ARG A 139 -6.84 11.71 -24.91
C ARG A 139 -6.96 10.48 -24.01
N LEU A 140 -5.88 10.09 -23.36
CA LEU A 140 -5.88 8.90 -22.49
C LEU A 140 -6.88 9.03 -21.33
N ASN A 141 -7.00 10.20 -20.70
CA ASN A 141 -7.98 10.43 -19.63
C ASN A 141 -9.42 10.35 -20.18
N ILE A 142 -9.66 10.98 -21.32
CA ILE A 142 -10.96 10.91 -21.99
C ILE A 142 -11.29 9.46 -22.37
N ASP A 143 -10.34 8.72 -22.93
CA ASP A 143 -10.53 7.32 -23.32
C ASP A 143 -10.78 6.42 -22.11
N ARG A 144 -10.11 6.65 -20.97
CA ARG A 144 -10.35 5.96 -19.69
C ARG A 144 -11.78 6.16 -19.17
N ILE A 145 -12.31 7.38 -19.28
CA ILE A 145 -13.71 7.64 -18.94
C ILE A 145 -14.63 6.92 -19.93
N ARG A 146 -14.37 7.05 -21.23
CA ARG A 146 -15.26 6.56 -22.29
C ARG A 146 -15.27 5.03 -22.41
N ARG A 147 -14.18 4.32 -22.11
CA ARG A 147 -14.15 2.85 -22.10
C ARG A 147 -15.15 2.23 -21.10
N ARG A 148 -15.48 2.99 -20.03
CA ARG A 148 -16.41 2.54 -18.98
C ARG A 148 -17.88 2.77 -19.33
N ARG A 149 -18.19 3.23 -20.56
CA ARG A 149 -19.57 3.56 -21.00
C ARG A 149 -20.56 2.42 -20.77
N GLU A 150 -20.19 1.17 -20.96
CA GLU A 150 -21.06 0.01 -20.77
C GLU A 150 -21.38 -0.27 -19.29
N HIS A 151 -20.55 0.25 -18.39
CA HIS A 151 -20.64 0.08 -16.94
C HIS A 151 -21.26 1.30 -16.22
N VAL A 152 -21.54 2.37 -16.95
CA VAL A 152 -22.23 3.55 -16.43
C VAL A 152 -23.72 3.47 -16.80
N LEU A 153 -24.57 3.74 -15.82
CA LEU A 153 -26.01 3.64 -15.94
C LEU A 153 -26.62 5.00 -16.30
N SER A 154 -27.96 5.05 -16.39
CA SER A 154 -28.66 6.33 -16.56
C SER A 154 -28.51 7.23 -15.31
N ASP A 155 -28.63 8.54 -15.49
CA ASP A 155 -28.52 9.53 -14.39
C ASP A 155 -29.41 9.20 -13.19
N LYS A 156 -30.61 8.64 -13.43
CA LYS A 156 -31.53 8.26 -12.35
C LYS A 156 -31.04 7.03 -11.60
N GLU A 157 -30.49 6.06 -12.29
CA GLU A 157 -29.95 4.84 -11.70
C GLU A 157 -28.66 5.17 -10.95
N GLU A 158 -27.77 6.00 -11.51
CA GLU A 158 -26.55 6.46 -10.82
C GLU A 158 -26.90 7.24 -9.54
N ALA A 159 -27.93 8.09 -9.57
CA ALA A 159 -28.39 8.80 -8.38
C ALA A 159 -28.92 7.85 -7.30
N ILE A 160 -29.60 6.75 -7.68
CA ILE A 160 -30.04 5.71 -6.74
C ILE A 160 -28.85 4.96 -6.16
N LEU A 161 -27.88 4.59 -6.99
CA LEU A 161 -26.66 3.89 -6.53
C LEU A 161 -25.83 4.77 -5.60
N ALA A 162 -25.70 6.06 -5.91
CA ALA A 162 -25.03 7.02 -5.05
C ALA A 162 -25.71 7.15 -3.68
N ALA A 163 -27.05 7.22 -3.66
CA ALA A 163 -27.81 7.23 -2.42
C ALA A 163 -27.71 5.92 -1.62
N ALA A 164 -27.46 4.78 -2.28
CA ALA A 164 -27.22 3.50 -1.62
C ALA A 164 -25.80 3.38 -1.04
N GLY A 165 -24.88 4.28 -1.38
CA GLY A 165 -23.48 4.23 -0.98
C GLY A 165 -23.27 4.19 0.53
N GLU A 166 -24.00 5.02 1.29
CA GLU A 166 -23.94 5.04 2.75
C GLU A 166 -24.36 3.67 3.36
N MET A 167 -25.42 3.06 2.81
CA MET A 167 -25.82 1.72 3.23
C MET A 167 -24.80 0.65 2.84
N ALA A 168 -24.16 0.81 1.68
CA ALA A 168 -23.15 -0.12 1.18
C ALA A 168 -21.84 -0.09 2.00
N ALA A 169 -21.50 1.05 2.63
CA ALA A 169 -20.35 1.18 3.54
C ALA A 169 -20.57 0.50 4.91
N SER A 170 -21.83 0.22 5.29
CA SER A 170 -22.16 -0.32 6.62
C SER A 170 -21.42 -1.60 7.02
N PRO A 171 -21.09 -2.56 6.14
CA PRO A 171 -20.32 -3.74 6.54
C PRO A 171 -18.93 -3.39 7.09
N ASP A 172 -18.21 -2.48 6.46
CA ASP A 172 -16.90 -2.01 6.94
C ASP A 172 -17.01 -1.22 8.24
N ASP A 173 -18.00 -0.33 8.35
CA ASP A 173 -18.28 0.40 9.58
C ASP A 173 -18.58 -0.54 10.75
N ILE A 174 -19.42 -1.57 10.54
CA ILE A 174 -19.77 -2.56 11.58
C ILE A 174 -18.54 -3.38 11.96
N TYR A 175 -17.74 -3.79 10.97
CA TYR A 175 -16.49 -4.48 11.22
C TYR A 175 -15.55 -3.63 12.09
N SER A 176 -15.33 -2.37 11.72
CA SER A 176 -14.45 -1.46 12.44
C SER A 176 -14.93 -1.21 13.87
N MET A 177 -16.23 -0.99 14.09
CA MET A 177 -16.78 -0.83 15.44
C MET A 177 -16.61 -2.08 16.29
N LEU A 178 -16.92 -3.26 15.74
CA LEU A 178 -16.72 -4.52 16.44
C LEU A 178 -15.23 -4.74 16.77
N ASN A 179 -14.37 -4.67 15.75
CA ASN A 179 -12.95 -5.02 15.86
C ASN A 179 -12.17 -4.05 16.74
N ASP A 180 -12.33 -2.75 16.54
CA ASP A 180 -11.48 -1.73 17.16
C ASP A 180 -12.04 -1.19 18.48
N ALA A 181 -13.38 -1.20 18.66
CA ALA A 181 -14.01 -0.63 19.84
C ALA A 181 -14.53 -1.68 20.83
N ASP A 182 -15.22 -2.73 20.36
CA ASP A 182 -15.99 -3.61 21.22
C ASP A 182 -15.21 -4.82 21.71
N LEU A 183 -14.35 -5.43 20.86
CA LEU A 183 -13.60 -6.62 21.25
C LEU A 183 -12.64 -6.32 22.40
N LYS A 184 -12.70 -7.16 23.42
CA LYS A 184 -11.79 -7.13 24.58
C LYS A 184 -11.19 -8.52 24.74
N PHE A 185 -9.89 -8.59 24.78
CA PHE A 185 -9.15 -9.84 24.87
C PHE A 185 -8.71 -10.08 26.31
N PRO A 186 -8.86 -11.31 26.84
CA PRO A 186 -8.23 -11.68 28.09
C PRO A 186 -6.72 -11.53 28.02
N ASP A 187 -6.07 -11.19 29.13
CA ASP A 187 -4.62 -11.09 29.20
C ASP A 187 -3.96 -12.44 28.86
N ALA A 188 -2.84 -12.39 28.13
CA ALA A 188 -1.96 -13.55 27.98
C ALA A 188 -1.13 -13.76 29.26
N VAL A 189 -0.75 -15.00 29.52
CA VAL A 189 0.03 -15.36 30.70
C VAL A 189 1.35 -15.99 30.28
N ASP A 190 2.46 -15.49 30.84
CA ASP A 190 3.80 -16.03 30.60
C ASP A 190 4.10 -17.26 31.50
N LYS A 191 5.27 -17.89 31.30
CA LYS A 191 5.72 -19.06 32.05
C LYS A 191 5.83 -18.84 33.56
N ASP A 192 5.97 -17.58 33.99
CA ASP A 192 6.09 -17.21 35.40
C ASP A 192 4.73 -16.82 36.02
N GLY A 193 3.64 -16.92 35.24
CA GLY A 193 2.27 -16.59 35.65
C GLY A 193 1.94 -15.11 35.63
N LYS A 194 2.77 -14.27 34.99
CA LYS A 194 2.53 -12.84 34.85
C LYS A 194 1.59 -12.58 33.67
N ALA A 195 0.61 -11.71 33.91
CA ALA A 195 -0.35 -11.28 32.91
C ALA A 195 0.22 -10.18 31.97
N HIS A 196 -0.11 -10.28 30.69
CA HIS A 196 0.27 -9.35 29.63
C HIS A 196 -0.99 -8.93 28.84
N PRO A 197 -1.35 -7.64 28.79
CA PRO A 197 -2.52 -7.16 28.06
C PRO A 197 -2.44 -7.45 26.57
N ILE A 198 -3.54 -7.94 25.99
CA ILE A 198 -3.69 -8.17 24.56
C ILE A 198 -4.52 -7.05 23.95
N THR A 199 -3.96 -6.44 22.93
CA THR A 199 -4.61 -5.52 22.00
C THR A 199 -4.17 -5.87 20.58
N HIS A 200 -4.79 -5.29 19.55
CA HIS A 200 -4.29 -5.44 18.17
C HIS A 200 -2.83 -5.02 18.03
N GLY A 201 -2.39 -3.98 18.75
CA GLY A 201 -1.01 -3.48 18.72
C GLY A 201 -0.02 -4.35 19.53
N THR A 202 -0.45 -5.02 20.60
CA THR A 202 0.45 -5.84 21.44
C THR A 202 0.51 -7.30 21.00
N PHE A 203 -0.44 -7.78 20.20
CA PHE A 203 -0.52 -9.20 19.80
C PHE A 203 0.74 -9.68 19.09
N ILE A 204 1.16 -9.01 18.03
CA ILE A 204 2.37 -9.42 17.27
C ILE A 204 3.64 -9.34 18.13
N PRO A 205 3.92 -8.27 18.91
CA PRO A 205 4.99 -8.27 19.90
C PRO A 205 4.97 -9.45 20.86
N LEU A 206 3.80 -9.86 21.37
CA LEU A 206 3.67 -11.05 22.23
C LEU A 206 3.99 -12.34 21.47
N MET A 207 3.59 -12.45 20.19
CA MET A 207 3.91 -13.59 19.34
C MET A 207 5.39 -13.68 18.96
N GLN A 208 6.14 -12.57 19.07
CA GLN A 208 7.60 -12.52 18.86
C GLN A 208 8.39 -12.93 20.13
N SER A 209 7.73 -13.09 21.27
CA SER A 209 8.39 -13.49 22.52
C SER A 209 9.09 -14.84 22.40
N TYR A 210 10.27 -15.00 23.01
CA TYR A 210 10.94 -16.31 23.14
C TYR A 210 10.24 -17.24 24.15
N ASP A 211 9.36 -16.71 25.01
CA ASP A 211 8.53 -17.51 25.90
C ASP A 211 7.37 -18.17 25.13
N ARG A 212 7.49 -19.47 24.88
CA ARG A 212 6.49 -20.23 24.12
C ARG A 212 5.13 -20.31 24.85
N VAL A 213 5.13 -20.29 26.21
CA VAL A 213 3.90 -20.26 26.99
C VAL A 213 3.15 -18.96 26.73
N LEU A 214 3.87 -17.84 26.71
CA LEU A 214 3.28 -16.53 26.44
C LEU A 214 2.72 -16.46 25.00
N ARG A 215 3.47 -16.94 24.00
CA ARG A 215 2.98 -16.95 22.61
C ARG A 215 1.69 -17.74 22.47
N LYS A 216 1.67 -18.98 23.01
CA LYS A 216 0.47 -19.82 22.96
C LYS A 216 -0.69 -19.18 23.70
N SER A 217 -0.45 -18.64 24.90
CA SER A 217 -1.48 -17.95 25.68
C SER A 217 -2.06 -16.74 24.95
N ALA A 218 -1.21 -15.94 24.27
CA ALA A 218 -1.65 -14.80 23.47
C ALA A 218 -2.50 -15.25 22.28
N PHE A 219 -2.07 -16.30 21.58
CA PHE A 219 -2.77 -16.87 20.45
C PHE A 219 -4.17 -17.40 20.85
N ASP A 220 -4.22 -18.26 21.86
CA ASP A 220 -5.47 -18.84 22.37
C ASP A 220 -6.43 -17.73 22.85
N SER A 221 -5.91 -16.74 23.57
CA SER A 221 -6.71 -15.64 24.10
C SER A 221 -7.34 -14.80 23.01
N LEU A 222 -6.56 -14.38 22.02
CA LEU A 222 -7.06 -13.58 20.89
C LEU A 222 -8.17 -14.34 20.14
N TYR A 223 -7.89 -15.56 19.69
CA TYR A 223 -8.85 -16.33 18.87
C TYR A 223 -10.04 -16.85 19.66
N SER A 224 -9.94 -17.01 20.99
CA SER A 224 -11.10 -17.34 21.83
C SER A 224 -12.20 -16.29 21.71
N VAL A 225 -11.83 -15.02 21.61
CA VAL A 225 -12.78 -13.90 21.45
C VAL A 225 -13.34 -13.87 20.04
N TYR A 226 -12.52 -13.98 19.00
CA TYR A 226 -13.02 -14.07 17.62
C TYR A 226 -13.96 -15.28 17.44
N GLY A 227 -13.69 -16.40 18.12
CA GLY A 227 -14.57 -17.57 18.13
C GLY A 227 -15.97 -17.29 18.69
N GLN A 228 -16.08 -16.40 19.69
CA GLN A 228 -17.39 -15.99 20.25
C GLN A 228 -18.20 -15.16 19.24
N PHE A 229 -17.54 -14.37 18.41
CA PHE A 229 -18.17 -13.48 17.42
C PHE A 229 -18.14 -14.02 15.99
N ARG A 230 -17.69 -15.26 15.77
CA ARG A 230 -17.48 -15.83 14.41
C ARG A 230 -18.69 -15.69 13.49
N ASN A 231 -19.90 -15.84 14.01
CA ASN A 231 -21.13 -15.74 13.21
C ASN A 231 -21.42 -14.29 12.82
N THR A 232 -21.17 -13.32 13.72
CA THR A 232 -21.30 -11.90 13.43
C THR A 232 -20.29 -11.48 12.39
N SER A 233 -19.02 -11.85 12.56
CA SER A 233 -17.96 -11.56 11.59
C SER A 233 -18.26 -12.17 10.21
N ALA A 234 -18.76 -13.43 10.17
CA ALA A 234 -19.16 -14.06 8.92
C ALA A 234 -20.35 -13.35 8.25
N ALA A 235 -21.32 -12.90 9.03
CA ALA A 235 -22.47 -12.15 8.51
C ALA A 235 -22.03 -10.79 7.94
N THR A 236 -21.11 -10.10 8.63
CA THR A 236 -20.56 -8.81 8.19
C THR A 236 -19.74 -8.96 6.90
N LEU A 237 -18.82 -9.94 6.84
CA LEU A 237 -18.08 -10.22 5.62
C LEU A 237 -19.01 -10.66 4.47
N SER A 238 -20.02 -11.51 4.75
CA SER A 238 -21.02 -11.89 3.74
C SER A 238 -21.80 -10.68 3.21
N ALA A 239 -22.07 -9.66 4.03
CA ALA A 239 -22.72 -8.44 3.59
C ALA A 239 -21.80 -7.63 2.66
N GLN A 240 -20.50 -7.54 2.97
CA GLN A 240 -19.48 -6.92 2.10
C GLN A 240 -19.43 -7.62 0.73
N LEU A 241 -19.29 -8.94 0.70
CA LEU A 241 -19.23 -9.71 -0.55
C LEU A 241 -20.51 -9.55 -1.41
N LYS A 242 -21.67 -9.49 -0.75
CA LYS A 242 -22.95 -9.29 -1.45
C LYS A 242 -23.11 -7.89 -2.02
N GLN A 243 -22.63 -6.87 -1.32
CA GLN A 243 -22.68 -5.51 -1.86
C GLN A 243 -21.73 -5.37 -3.06
N LEU A 244 -20.53 -5.96 -3.03
CA LEU A 244 -19.63 -6.01 -4.18
C LEU A 244 -20.29 -6.68 -5.38
N LEU A 245 -20.90 -7.86 -5.16
CA LEU A 245 -21.62 -8.58 -6.19
C LEU A 245 -22.80 -7.76 -6.76
N PHE A 246 -23.53 -7.04 -5.90
CA PHE A 246 -24.62 -6.17 -6.33
C PHE A 246 -24.12 -5.10 -7.29
N PHE A 247 -23.06 -4.35 -6.92
CA PHE A 247 -22.51 -3.28 -7.75
C PHE A 247 -21.89 -3.82 -9.04
N ALA A 248 -21.18 -4.95 -9.00
CA ALA A 248 -20.63 -5.59 -10.19
C ALA A 248 -21.75 -5.97 -11.18
N ASN A 249 -22.80 -6.62 -10.70
CA ASN A 249 -23.93 -7.05 -11.54
C ASN A 249 -24.71 -5.86 -12.15
N VAL A 250 -25.03 -4.85 -11.35
CA VAL A 250 -25.76 -3.66 -11.81
C VAL A 250 -24.96 -2.93 -12.87
N ARG A 251 -23.65 -2.84 -12.70
CA ARG A 251 -22.71 -2.23 -13.66
C ARG A 251 -22.29 -3.16 -14.78
N LYS A 252 -22.87 -4.36 -14.87
CA LYS A 252 -22.66 -5.34 -15.96
C LYS A 252 -21.21 -5.86 -16.07
N TYR A 253 -20.49 -5.94 -14.97
CA TYR A 253 -19.22 -6.65 -14.96
C TYR A 253 -19.44 -8.17 -14.89
N PRO A 254 -18.56 -8.97 -15.53
CA PRO A 254 -18.66 -10.44 -15.50
C PRO A 254 -18.50 -11.03 -14.09
N SER A 255 -17.67 -10.39 -13.25
CA SER A 255 -17.42 -10.81 -11.88
C SER A 255 -17.09 -9.61 -10.97
N THR A 256 -17.05 -9.85 -9.66
CA THR A 256 -16.54 -8.86 -8.69
C THR A 256 -15.07 -8.56 -8.91
N LEU A 257 -14.27 -9.55 -9.35
CA LEU A 257 -12.86 -9.37 -9.68
C LEU A 257 -12.68 -8.43 -10.89
N ASP A 258 -13.45 -8.64 -11.97
CA ASP A 258 -13.42 -7.74 -13.13
C ASP A 258 -13.77 -6.30 -12.73
N ALA A 259 -14.80 -6.12 -11.90
CA ALA A 259 -15.21 -4.81 -11.43
C ALA A 259 -14.12 -4.11 -10.59
N ALA A 260 -13.46 -4.85 -9.70
CA ALA A 260 -12.43 -4.30 -8.80
C ALA A 260 -11.15 -3.90 -9.55
N LEU A 261 -10.71 -4.71 -10.53
CA LEU A 261 -9.46 -4.48 -11.25
C LEU A 261 -9.59 -3.48 -12.41
N ASP A 262 -10.81 -3.27 -12.91
CA ASP A 262 -11.08 -2.36 -14.03
C ASP A 262 -10.61 -0.92 -13.74
N GLY A 263 -10.80 -0.44 -12.51
CA GLY A 263 -10.43 0.91 -12.12
C GLY A 263 -8.94 1.23 -12.33
N ASN A 264 -8.07 0.25 -12.12
CA ASN A 264 -6.62 0.36 -12.28
C ASN A 264 -6.10 -0.21 -13.61
N GLU A 265 -6.99 -0.62 -14.52
CA GLU A 265 -6.64 -1.21 -15.82
C GLU A 265 -5.75 -2.47 -15.69
N VAL A 266 -5.99 -3.27 -14.64
CA VAL A 266 -5.24 -4.51 -14.37
C VAL A 266 -6.01 -5.71 -14.90
N PRO A 267 -5.44 -6.52 -15.81
CA PRO A 267 -6.05 -7.75 -16.28
C PRO A 267 -6.26 -8.78 -15.14
N THR A 268 -7.41 -9.43 -15.10
CA THR A 268 -7.74 -10.42 -14.06
C THR A 268 -6.82 -11.64 -14.06
N GLU A 269 -6.17 -11.93 -15.19
CA GLU A 269 -5.15 -12.96 -15.33
C GLU A 269 -3.96 -12.75 -14.38
N ILE A 270 -3.60 -11.51 -14.06
CA ILE A 270 -2.51 -11.21 -13.13
C ILE A 270 -2.81 -11.76 -11.74
N TYR A 271 -4.04 -11.56 -11.27
CA TYR A 271 -4.50 -12.08 -9.98
C TYR A 271 -4.43 -13.61 -9.94
N ARG A 272 -4.96 -14.29 -10.97
CA ARG A 272 -4.96 -15.75 -11.06
C ARG A 272 -3.55 -16.33 -11.23
N ASN A 273 -2.73 -15.70 -12.08
CA ASN A 273 -1.35 -16.13 -12.33
C ASN A 273 -0.47 -15.98 -11.08
N LEU A 274 -0.73 -14.96 -10.23
CA LEU A 274 -0.07 -14.81 -8.93
C LEU A 274 -0.32 -16.05 -8.05
N ILE A 275 -1.59 -16.44 -7.87
CA ILE A 275 -1.96 -17.61 -7.05
C ILE A 275 -1.32 -18.87 -7.62
N ASP A 276 -1.45 -19.10 -8.93
CA ASP A 276 -0.89 -20.27 -9.60
C ASP A 276 0.64 -20.35 -9.51
N ALA A 277 1.35 -19.21 -9.61
CA ALA A 277 2.79 -19.16 -9.50
C ALA A 277 3.26 -19.48 -8.07
N VAL A 278 2.57 -18.95 -7.07
CA VAL A 278 2.88 -19.24 -5.66
C VAL A 278 2.58 -20.70 -5.33
N HIS A 279 1.48 -21.29 -5.85
CA HIS A 279 1.20 -22.72 -5.69
C HIS A 279 2.32 -23.61 -6.25
N ARG A 280 2.87 -23.27 -7.41
CA ARG A 280 4.03 -23.99 -7.98
C ARG A 280 5.32 -23.84 -7.13
N SER A 281 5.33 -22.87 -6.24
CA SER A 281 6.49 -22.51 -5.41
C SER A 281 6.30 -22.83 -3.91
N PHE A 282 5.45 -23.77 -3.55
CA PHE A 282 5.26 -24.19 -2.17
C PHE A 282 6.47 -24.94 -1.57
N ALA A 283 7.23 -25.64 -2.39
CA ALA A 283 8.38 -26.42 -1.90
C ALA A 283 9.42 -25.57 -1.12
N PRO A 284 9.84 -24.38 -1.59
CA PRO A 284 10.67 -23.46 -0.80
C PRO A 284 10.02 -23.04 0.53
N MET A 285 8.73 -22.76 0.54
CA MET A 285 8.03 -22.38 1.76
C MET A 285 8.01 -23.53 2.79
N TYR A 286 7.74 -24.75 2.35
CA TYR A 286 7.78 -25.94 3.23
C TYR A 286 9.19 -26.18 3.80
N ARG A 287 10.22 -25.95 2.98
CA ARG A 287 11.61 -25.99 3.41
C ARG A 287 11.91 -24.93 4.47
N TYR A 288 11.40 -23.72 4.29
CA TYR A 288 11.55 -22.65 5.29
C TYR A 288 10.83 -22.99 6.61
N VAL A 289 9.63 -23.53 6.55
CA VAL A 289 8.87 -23.99 7.74
C VAL A 289 9.67 -25.08 8.48
N ALA A 290 10.22 -26.07 7.76
CA ALA A 290 11.05 -27.09 8.35
C ALA A 290 12.34 -26.53 8.98
N LEU A 291 12.96 -25.53 8.33
CA LEU A 291 14.14 -24.85 8.88
C LEU A 291 13.77 -24.09 10.18
N ARG A 292 12.64 -23.37 10.22
CA ARG A 292 12.18 -22.70 11.45
C ARG A 292 11.99 -23.68 12.60
N LYS A 293 11.33 -24.81 12.35
CA LYS A 293 11.13 -25.89 13.33
C LYS A 293 12.47 -26.35 13.93
N LYS A 294 13.47 -26.59 13.06
CA LYS A 294 14.83 -27.00 13.48
C LYS A 294 15.49 -25.91 14.31
N LEU A 295 15.44 -24.64 13.88
CA LEU A 295 16.12 -23.54 14.56
C LEU A 295 15.50 -23.19 15.91
N LEU A 296 14.18 -23.30 16.02
CA LEU A 296 13.49 -23.11 17.29
C LEU A 296 13.64 -24.30 18.25
N GLY A 297 14.13 -25.44 17.75
CA GLY A 297 14.37 -26.64 18.58
C GLY A 297 13.07 -27.23 19.15
N VAL A 298 11.97 -27.16 18.39
CA VAL A 298 10.67 -27.67 18.82
C VAL A 298 10.32 -28.96 18.09
N ASP A 299 9.67 -29.91 18.82
CA ASP A 299 9.23 -31.18 18.23
C ASP A 299 8.09 -30.98 17.26
N GLU A 300 7.18 -30.04 17.55
CA GLU A 300 6.07 -29.64 16.72
C GLU A 300 6.07 -28.11 16.58
N LEU A 301 6.00 -27.63 15.34
CA LEU A 301 5.86 -26.21 15.02
C LEU A 301 4.40 -25.87 14.87
N HIS A 302 3.94 -24.88 15.60
CA HIS A 302 2.55 -24.41 15.62
C HIS A 302 2.40 -23.02 15.02
N MET A 303 1.15 -22.61 14.70
CA MET A 303 0.89 -21.28 14.15
C MET A 303 1.33 -20.15 15.08
N TYR A 304 1.33 -20.35 16.39
CA TYR A 304 1.84 -19.38 17.35
C TYR A 304 3.39 -19.31 17.42
N ASP A 305 4.11 -20.16 16.71
CA ASP A 305 5.58 -20.12 16.58
C ASP A 305 6.08 -19.38 15.32
N LEU A 306 5.14 -18.84 14.49
CA LEU A 306 5.52 -18.23 13.20
C LEU A 306 6.25 -16.89 13.32
N TYR A 307 5.98 -16.11 14.36
CA TYR A 307 6.51 -14.74 14.48
C TYR A 307 7.76 -14.64 15.34
N VAL A 308 8.09 -15.67 16.12
CA VAL A 308 9.28 -15.63 16.98
C VAL A 308 10.54 -15.60 16.12
N PRO A 309 11.51 -14.68 16.39
CA PRO A 309 12.77 -14.63 15.68
C PRO A 309 13.56 -15.94 15.83
N VAL A 310 14.09 -16.46 14.74
CA VAL A 310 14.91 -17.69 14.76
C VAL A 310 16.40 -17.40 14.93
N VAL A 311 16.81 -16.14 14.88
CA VAL A 311 18.14 -15.63 15.19
C VAL A 311 18.02 -14.56 16.25
N ASP A 312 18.59 -14.81 17.43
CA ASP A 312 18.46 -13.93 18.59
C ASP A 312 19.77 -13.16 18.89
N GLY A 313 19.65 -12.13 19.73
CA GLY A 313 20.78 -11.42 20.31
C GLY A 313 21.65 -10.66 19.32
N VAL A 314 21.08 -10.24 18.18
CA VAL A 314 21.67 -9.26 17.26
C VAL A 314 20.96 -7.93 17.48
N GLU A 315 21.68 -6.93 17.97
CA GLU A 315 21.20 -5.57 18.12
C GLU A 315 22.02 -4.67 17.20
N MET A 316 21.44 -4.30 16.05
CA MET A 316 22.04 -3.34 15.12
C MET A 316 21.46 -1.97 15.42
N LYS A 317 22.34 -1.00 15.70
CA LYS A 317 21.93 0.39 15.96
C LYS A 317 22.62 1.35 15.02
N PHE A 318 21.86 2.33 14.56
CA PHE A 318 22.30 3.30 13.58
C PHE A 318 21.87 4.70 13.98
N THR A 319 22.73 5.66 13.81
CA THR A 319 22.34 7.07 13.79
C THR A 319 21.66 7.38 12.44
N PHE A 320 20.91 8.48 12.38
CA PHE A 320 20.27 8.89 11.12
C PHE A 320 21.31 9.20 10.04
N GLU A 321 22.48 9.78 10.41
CA GLU A 321 23.58 10.04 9.48
C GLU A 321 24.15 8.73 8.89
N GLU A 322 24.38 7.71 9.72
CA GLU A 322 24.81 6.39 9.24
C GLU A 322 23.75 5.76 8.34
N ALA A 323 22.45 5.88 8.64
CA ALA A 323 21.38 5.40 7.79
C ALA A 323 21.38 6.06 6.40
N LYS A 324 21.62 7.38 6.33
CA LYS A 324 21.79 8.12 5.06
C LYS A 324 22.99 7.62 4.25
N GLU A 325 24.13 7.39 4.92
CA GLU A 325 25.33 6.86 4.25
C GLU A 325 25.10 5.44 3.71
N ILE A 326 24.40 4.60 4.48
CA ILE A 326 24.03 3.23 4.05
C ILE A 326 23.10 3.32 2.84
N ALA A 327 22.08 4.17 2.88
CA ALA A 327 21.17 4.38 1.77
C ALA A 327 21.90 4.78 0.47
N LEU A 328 22.82 5.75 0.54
CA LEU A 328 23.61 6.20 -0.62
C LEU A 328 24.49 5.07 -1.19
N LYS A 329 25.09 4.22 -0.34
CA LYS A 329 25.91 3.10 -0.78
C LYS A 329 25.06 1.97 -1.36
N ALA A 330 23.94 1.67 -0.72
CA ALA A 330 23.04 0.60 -1.13
C ALA A 330 22.35 0.89 -2.47
N LEU A 331 21.99 2.14 -2.71
CA LEU A 331 21.30 2.58 -3.91
C LEU A 331 22.24 3.09 -5.02
N ALA A 332 23.56 2.98 -4.82
CA ALA A 332 24.56 3.34 -5.84
C ALA A 332 24.35 2.64 -7.21
N PRO A 333 23.85 1.40 -7.29
CA PRO A 333 23.52 0.79 -8.58
C PRO A 333 22.50 1.55 -9.43
N LEU A 334 21.68 2.44 -8.83
CA LEU A 334 20.69 3.27 -9.53
C LEU A 334 21.29 4.50 -10.24
N GLY A 335 22.61 4.74 -10.07
CA GLY A 335 23.34 5.80 -10.75
C GLY A 335 23.26 7.17 -10.06
N GLU A 336 24.10 8.11 -10.55
CA GLU A 336 24.30 9.41 -9.91
C GLU A 336 23.05 10.31 -9.93
N ASP A 337 22.21 10.22 -10.95
CA ASP A 337 20.99 11.02 -11.02
C ASP A 337 20.04 10.67 -9.87
N TYR A 338 19.88 9.37 -9.57
CA TYR A 338 19.10 8.91 -8.43
C TYR A 338 19.74 9.31 -7.09
N LEU A 339 21.04 9.14 -6.97
CA LEU A 339 21.78 9.52 -5.75
C LEU A 339 21.74 11.02 -5.48
N ASN A 340 21.72 11.85 -6.52
CA ASN A 340 21.59 13.29 -6.36
C ASN A 340 20.22 13.68 -5.79
N LEU A 341 19.15 13.01 -6.21
CA LEU A 341 17.81 13.19 -5.62
C LEU A 341 17.76 12.75 -4.15
N LEU A 342 18.42 11.64 -3.80
CA LEU A 342 18.56 11.23 -2.39
C LEU A 342 19.29 12.28 -1.57
N ARG A 343 20.42 12.80 -2.06
CA ARG A 343 21.19 13.85 -1.37
C ARG A 343 20.36 15.12 -1.21
N GLU A 344 19.59 15.48 -2.23
CA GLU A 344 18.68 16.63 -2.17
C GLU A 344 17.62 16.42 -1.08
N GLY A 345 16.97 15.28 -1.05
CA GLY A 345 15.97 14.94 -0.03
C GLY A 345 16.53 14.94 1.39
N PHE A 346 17.77 14.46 1.56
CA PHE A 346 18.47 14.46 2.86
C PHE A 346 18.93 15.85 3.32
N ALA A 347 19.14 16.78 2.41
CA ALA A 347 19.70 18.11 2.71
C ALA A 347 18.65 19.22 2.78
N ASN A 348 17.54 19.11 2.06
CA ASN A 348 16.62 20.21 1.78
C ASN A 348 15.25 20.06 2.49
N GLY A 349 15.23 19.40 3.65
CA GLY A 349 14.03 19.36 4.49
C GLY A 349 12.86 18.59 3.91
N TRP A 350 13.13 17.50 3.17
CA TRP A 350 12.04 16.60 2.77
C TRP A 350 11.56 15.72 3.92
N ILE A 351 12.41 15.50 4.95
CA ILE A 351 12.20 14.48 5.98
C ILE A 351 11.98 15.11 7.35
N ASP A 352 10.89 14.75 8.01
CA ASP A 352 10.65 14.98 9.43
C ASP A 352 11.06 13.71 10.18
N VAL A 353 12.20 13.78 10.90
CA VAL A 353 12.98 12.59 11.26
C VAL A 353 12.49 11.90 12.52
N TYR A 354 12.39 12.65 13.64
CA TYR A 354 12.21 12.06 14.96
C TYR A 354 10.80 12.24 15.51
N GLU A 355 10.44 11.37 16.44
CA GLU A 355 9.20 11.46 17.21
C GLU A 355 9.17 12.76 18.05
N ASN A 356 8.02 13.42 18.09
CA ASN A 356 7.71 14.48 19.04
C ASN A 356 6.31 14.32 19.61
N GLU A 357 6.01 15.05 20.70
CA GLU A 357 4.69 15.01 21.32
C GLU A 357 3.60 15.36 20.30
N GLY A 358 2.62 14.47 20.15
CA GLY A 358 1.47 14.67 19.25
C GLY A 358 1.74 14.39 17.77
N LYS A 359 2.96 14.09 17.36
CA LYS A 359 3.29 13.70 15.98
C LYS A 359 2.57 12.41 15.59
N ARG A 360 2.11 12.33 14.36
CA ARG A 360 1.52 11.10 13.79
C ARG A 360 2.52 9.95 13.86
N SER A 361 2.04 8.79 14.30
CA SER A 361 2.85 7.56 14.38
C SER A 361 3.04 6.92 13.00
N GLY A 362 4.01 5.98 12.90
CA GLY A 362 4.36 5.29 11.67
C GLY A 362 5.33 6.08 10.80
N ALA A 363 5.34 5.79 9.51
CA ALA A 363 6.10 6.47 8.48
C ALA A 363 5.26 6.57 7.20
N TYR A 364 5.55 7.56 6.36
CA TYR A 364 4.98 7.68 5.03
C TYR A 364 5.77 8.68 4.18
N SER A 365 5.61 8.59 2.87
CA SER A 365 5.99 9.62 1.90
C SER A 365 4.74 10.22 1.25
N ALA A 366 4.72 11.55 1.13
CA ALA A 366 3.68 12.30 0.44
C ALA A 366 4.27 13.05 -0.74
N GLY A 367 3.80 12.71 -1.94
CA GLY A 367 4.35 13.17 -3.21
C GLY A 367 3.89 14.56 -3.64
N ALA A 368 4.04 15.59 -2.79
CA ALA A 368 3.70 16.95 -3.18
C ALA A 368 4.52 17.45 -4.36
N ARG A 369 3.91 18.28 -5.19
CA ARG A 369 4.51 18.73 -6.44
C ARG A 369 5.74 19.63 -6.26
N VAL A 370 5.83 20.37 -5.17
CA VAL A 370 7.00 21.20 -4.84
C VAL A 370 8.22 20.31 -4.59
N HIS A 371 8.09 19.37 -3.72
CA HIS A 371 8.96 18.23 -3.42
C HIS A 371 8.23 17.27 -2.48
N PRO A 372 8.63 16.00 -2.40
CA PRO A 372 8.03 15.06 -1.46
C PRO A 372 8.25 15.44 0.01
N TYR A 373 7.34 14.98 0.87
CA TYR A 373 7.44 15.11 2.33
C TYR A 373 7.41 13.73 2.97
N VAL A 374 8.43 13.40 3.74
CA VAL A 374 8.57 12.12 4.43
C VAL A 374 8.40 12.33 5.93
N LEU A 375 7.48 11.57 6.54
CA LEU A 375 7.37 11.47 7.98
C LEU A 375 8.05 10.20 8.46
N LEU A 376 8.98 10.34 9.41
CA LEU A 376 9.58 9.22 10.12
C LEU A 376 9.38 9.40 11.64
N ASN A 377 9.55 8.31 12.37
CA ASN A 377 9.72 8.27 13.82
C ASN A 377 10.97 7.44 14.13
N PHE A 378 12.12 7.90 13.63
CA PHE A 378 13.38 7.18 13.59
C PHE A 378 13.91 6.89 15.00
N LYS A 379 14.20 5.61 15.31
CA LYS A 379 14.70 5.10 16.62
C LYS A 379 16.09 4.47 16.51
N GLY A 380 16.62 4.35 15.32
CA GLY A 380 17.96 3.83 15.05
C GLY A 380 18.04 2.30 14.98
N THR A 381 16.94 1.62 14.69
CA THR A 381 16.92 0.18 14.44
C THR A 381 17.25 -0.16 12.98
N LEU A 382 17.51 -1.43 12.67
CA LEU A 382 17.63 -1.89 11.29
C LEU A 382 16.34 -1.60 10.50
N ASP A 383 15.17 -1.82 11.11
CA ASP A 383 13.88 -1.56 10.47
C ASP A 383 13.72 -0.07 10.12
N ASP A 384 14.26 0.86 10.93
CA ASP A 384 14.23 2.29 10.60
C ASP A 384 15.13 2.62 9.39
N VAL A 385 16.23 1.90 9.18
CA VAL A 385 17.06 2.05 7.97
C VAL A 385 16.30 1.58 6.74
N PHE A 386 15.61 0.43 6.82
CA PHE A 386 14.72 -0.04 5.75
C PHE A 386 13.59 0.94 5.49
N THR A 387 12.94 1.45 6.53
CA THR A 387 11.88 2.45 6.42
C THR A 387 12.35 3.72 5.72
N LEU A 388 13.52 4.26 6.09
CA LEU A 388 14.09 5.44 5.40
C LEU A 388 14.27 5.17 3.90
N VAL A 389 14.85 4.04 3.55
CA VAL A 389 15.12 3.67 2.15
C VAL A 389 13.83 3.41 1.38
N HIS A 390 12.82 2.83 2.04
CA HIS A 390 11.48 2.61 1.52
C HIS A 390 10.78 3.93 1.19
N GLU A 391 10.66 4.83 2.16
CA GLU A 391 9.98 6.11 1.98
C GLU A 391 10.68 7.02 0.97
N MET A 392 12.01 6.94 0.88
CA MET A 392 12.76 7.62 -0.19
C MET A 392 12.48 7.02 -1.57
N GLY A 393 12.15 5.73 -1.66
CA GLY A 393 11.69 5.10 -2.90
C GLY A 393 10.39 5.72 -3.41
N HIS A 394 9.39 5.84 -2.54
CA HIS A 394 8.14 6.56 -2.84
C HIS A 394 8.40 8.02 -3.23
N SER A 395 9.26 8.70 -2.45
CA SER A 395 9.59 10.10 -2.69
C SER A 395 10.16 10.34 -4.08
N ILE A 396 11.15 9.54 -4.49
CA ILE A 396 11.78 9.71 -5.80
C ILE A 396 10.84 9.28 -6.91
N HIS A 397 10.01 8.26 -6.73
CA HIS A 397 8.97 7.89 -7.68
C HIS A 397 8.02 9.08 -7.94
N SER A 398 7.43 9.63 -6.87
CA SER A 398 6.53 10.78 -6.96
C SER A 398 7.22 12.01 -7.56
N TYR A 399 8.45 12.29 -7.15
CA TYR A 399 9.22 13.42 -7.68
C TYR A 399 9.48 13.30 -9.19
N LEU A 400 9.92 12.13 -9.66
CA LEU A 400 10.19 11.90 -11.08
C LEU A 400 8.90 11.94 -11.92
N SER A 401 7.82 11.36 -11.41
CA SER A 401 6.51 11.44 -12.05
C SER A 401 6.03 12.88 -12.18
N ASN A 402 6.00 13.62 -11.07
CA ASN A 402 5.59 15.04 -11.03
C ASN A 402 6.43 15.95 -11.94
N LYS A 403 7.73 15.67 -12.06
CA LYS A 403 8.66 16.47 -12.87
C LYS A 403 8.53 16.18 -14.36
N THR A 404 8.21 14.96 -14.72
CA THR A 404 8.27 14.48 -16.09
C THR A 404 6.90 14.52 -16.78
N GLN A 405 5.84 14.24 -16.01
CA GLN A 405 4.49 14.15 -16.55
C GLN A 405 3.75 15.49 -16.48
N PRO A 406 2.86 15.77 -17.43
CA PRO A 406 1.87 16.83 -17.29
C PRO A 406 0.95 16.53 -16.11
N THR A 407 0.29 17.55 -15.57
CA THR A 407 -0.59 17.44 -14.40
C THR A 407 -1.61 16.30 -14.53
N ALA A 408 -2.20 16.14 -15.70
CA ALA A 408 -3.17 15.08 -16.00
C ALA A 408 -2.64 13.64 -15.80
N TYR A 409 -1.32 13.43 -15.79
CA TYR A 409 -0.70 12.09 -15.69
C TYR A 409 0.36 11.97 -14.60
N GLN A 410 0.46 12.94 -13.72
CA GLN A 410 1.50 12.99 -12.69
C GLN A 410 1.39 11.91 -11.61
N ASP A 411 0.17 11.48 -11.29
CA ASP A 411 -0.07 10.44 -10.30
C ASP A 411 0.16 9.04 -10.90
N TYR A 412 0.34 8.06 -10.03
CA TYR A 412 0.41 6.66 -10.41
C TYR A 412 -0.57 5.82 -9.60
N VAL A 413 -1.03 4.70 -10.20
CA VAL A 413 -2.02 3.83 -9.56
C VAL A 413 -1.40 3.02 -8.42
N ILE A 414 -2.25 2.65 -7.45
CA ILE A 414 -1.86 1.89 -6.25
C ILE A 414 -1.14 0.58 -6.57
N PHE A 415 -1.46 -0.05 -7.71
CA PHE A 415 -0.82 -1.30 -8.15
C PHE A 415 0.71 -1.22 -8.26
N VAL A 416 1.26 -0.05 -8.57
CA VAL A 416 2.72 0.18 -8.71
C VAL A 416 3.31 1.01 -7.56
N ALA A 417 2.50 1.43 -6.61
CA ALA A 417 2.95 2.34 -5.55
C ALA A 417 4.13 1.77 -4.75
N GLU A 418 4.07 0.47 -4.40
CA GLU A 418 5.10 -0.19 -3.59
C GLU A 418 6.30 -0.72 -4.41
N VAL A 419 6.29 -0.58 -5.72
CA VAL A 419 7.37 -1.14 -6.55
C VAL A 419 8.69 -0.41 -6.32
N ALA A 420 8.67 0.92 -6.24
CA ALA A 420 9.86 1.73 -6.05
C ALA A 420 10.46 1.57 -4.64
N SER A 421 9.61 1.63 -3.63
CA SER A 421 10.00 1.48 -2.22
C SER A 421 10.61 0.11 -1.94
N THR A 422 9.94 -0.96 -2.40
CA THR A 422 10.40 -2.33 -2.22
C THR A 422 11.65 -2.65 -3.08
N CYS A 423 11.80 -2.04 -4.26
CA CYS A 423 13.01 -2.17 -5.07
C CYS A 423 14.23 -1.59 -4.31
N ASN A 424 14.06 -0.44 -3.67
CA ASN A 424 15.08 0.15 -2.82
C ASN A 424 15.43 -0.76 -1.63
N GLU A 425 14.44 -1.35 -0.95
CA GLU A 425 14.67 -2.30 0.14
C GLU A 425 15.44 -3.54 -0.34
N ALA A 426 15.12 -4.07 -1.52
CA ALA A 426 15.82 -5.21 -2.08
C ALA A 426 17.29 -4.88 -2.39
N LEU A 427 17.57 -3.70 -2.94
CA LEU A 427 18.95 -3.22 -3.16
C LEU A 427 19.69 -2.99 -1.84
N LEU A 428 19.01 -2.46 -0.82
CA LEU A 428 19.58 -2.32 0.53
C LEU A 428 19.95 -3.67 1.13
N MET A 429 19.08 -4.66 1.03
CA MET A 429 19.36 -6.01 1.52
C MET A 429 20.57 -6.63 0.84
N GLU A 430 20.65 -6.55 -0.48
CA GLU A 430 21.79 -7.05 -1.24
C GLU A 430 23.10 -6.35 -0.84
N TYR A 431 23.07 -5.03 -0.66
CA TYR A 431 24.22 -4.27 -0.15
C TYR A 431 24.63 -4.73 1.25
N LEU A 432 23.70 -4.82 2.19
CA LEU A 432 23.99 -5.23 3.56
C LEU A 432 24.59 -6.65 3.61
N LEU A 433 24.01 -7.59 2.85
CA LEU A 433 24.55 -8.93 2.71
C LEU A 433 25.95 -8.94 2.08
N SER A 434 26.29 -8.01 1.19
CA SER A 434 27.60 -7.93 0.55
C SER A 434 28.71 -7.45 1.49
N VAL A 435 28.38 -6.63 2.49
CA VAL A 435 29.35 -6.00 3.41
C VAL A 435 29.40 -6.67 4.79
N THR A 436 28.37 -7.43 5.17
CA THR A 436 28.28 -8.09 6.48
C THR A 436 29.05 -9.40 6.45
N THR A 437 30.11 -9.48 7.24
CA THR A 437 30.98 -10.68 7.34
C THR A 437 30.73 -11.51 8.59
N ASP A 438 30.16 -10.92 9.65
CA ASP A 438 29.78 -11.66 10.84
C ASP A 438 28.64 -12.64 10.53
N LYS A 439 28.83 -13.91 10.91
CA LYS A 439 27.86 -14.97 10.58
C LYS A 439 26.50 -14.76 11.24
N LYS A 440 26.47 -14.24 12.45
CA LYS A 440 25.24 -14.06 13.20
C LYS A 440 24.43 -12.86 12.67
N GLU A 441 25.10 -11.76 12.40
CA GLU A 441 24.48 -10.59 11.75
C GLU A 441 23.97 -10.96 10.36
N ARG A 442 24.75 -11.73 9.59
CA ARG A 442 24.34 -12.19 8.27
C ARG A 442 23.12 -13.10 8.33
N ALA A 443 23.08 -14.03 9.29
CA ALA A 443 21.91 -14.89 9.51
C ALA A 443 20.67 -14.06 9.92
N TYR A 444 20.86 -13.01 10.71
CA TYR A 444 19.80 -12.09 11.10
C TYR A 444 19.22 -11.35 9.88
N LEU A 445 20.07 -10.80 9.00
CA LEU A 445 19.65 -10.15 7.77
C LEU A 445 18.90 -11.11 6.83
N ILE A 446 19.42 -12.33 6.64
CA ILE A 446 18.74 -13.34 5.82
C ILE A 446 17.37 -13.69 6.42
N ASN A 447 17.29 -13.87 7.75
CA ASN A 447 16.01 -14.14 8.40
C ASN A 447 15.01 -12.99 8.18
N HIS A 448 15.44 -11.73 8.30
CA HIS A 448 14.61 -10.57 8.02
C HIS A 448 14.04 -10.64 6.59
N PHE A 449 14.88 -10.94 5.60
CA PHE A 449 14.46 -11.07 4.21
C PHE A 449 13.50 -12.25 3.97
N LEU A 450 13.76 -13.42 4.58
CA LEU A 450 12.87 -14.58 4.51
C LEU A 450 11.49 -14.28 5.10
N GLU A 451 11.43 -13.50 6.19
CA GLU A 451 10.16 -13.06 6.80
C GLU A 451 9.40 -12.08 5.91
N GLN A 452 10.09 -11.20 5.17
CA GLN A 452 9.45 -10.34 4.17
C GLN A 452 8.81 -11.18 3.05
N PHE A 453 9.50 -12.19 2.51
CA PHE A 453 8.92 -13.10 1.52
C PHE A 453 7.70 -13.84 2.07
N ARG A 454 7.80 -14.39 3.28
CA ARG A 454 6.68 -15.09 3.93
C ARG A 454 5.49 -14.15 4.13
N GLY A 455 5.74 -12.95 4.65
CA GLY A 455 4.70 -11.98 5.01
C GLY A 455 4.06 -11.27 3.83
N THR A 456 4.87 -10.90 2.82
CA THR A 456 4.42 -10.04 1.71
C THR A 456 4.08 -10.84 0.45
N LEU A 457 4.80 -11.91 0.15
CA LEU A 457 4.50 -12.72 -1.03
C LEU A 457 3.53 -13.87 -0.69
N TYR A 458 3.93 -14.82 0.16
CA TYR A 458 3.12 -16.01 0.42
C TYR A 458 1.84 -15.71 1.18
N ARG A 459 1.93 -14.99 2.30
CA ARG A 459 0.76 -14.69 3.14
C ARG A 459 -0.26 -13.80 2.43
N GLN A 460 0.19 -12.78 1.70
CA GLN A 460 -0.74 -11.91 0.98
C GLN A 460 -1.38 -12.62 -0.22
N THR A 461 -0.67 -13.54 -0.87
CA THR A 461 -1.29 -14.39 -1.90
C THR A 461 -2.32 -15.34 -1.29
N MET A 462 -2.05 -15.92 -0.11
CA MET A 462 -3.05 -16.74 0.61
C MET A 462 -4.31 -15.93 0.94
N PHE A 463 -4.16 -14.67 1.35
CA PHE A 463 -5.29 -13.77 1.58
C PHE A 463 -6.05 -13.47 0.30
N ALA A 464 -5.34 -13.20 -0.79
CA ALA A 464 -5.94 -12.97 -2.09
C ALA A 464 -6.73 -14.21 -2.57
N GLU A 465 -6.18 -15.41 -2.40
CA GLU A 465 -6.89 -16.65 -2.74
C GLU A 465 -8.14 -16.86 -1.90
N PHE A 466 -8.08 -16.58 -0.59
CA PHE A 466 -9.26 -16.63 0.28
C PHE A 466 -10.32 -15.62 -0.17
N GLU A 467 -9.92 -14.38 -0.44
CA GLU A 467 -10.83 -13.32 -0.91
C GLU A 467 -11.51 -13.70 -2.24
N LEU A 468 -10.76 -14.19 -3.21
CA LEU A 468 -11.28 -14.67 -4.48
C LEU A 468 -12.27 -15.81 -4.28
N ALA A 469 -11.90 -16.83 -3.51
CA ALA A 469 -12.74 -17.99 -3.26
C ALA A 469 -14.06 -17.63 -2.54
N ALA A 470 -14.03 -16.71 -1.58
CA ALA A 470 -15.21 -16.23 -0.86
C ALA A 470 -16.14 -15.41 -1.78
N ASN A 471 -15.58 -14.56 -2.65
CA ASN A 471 -16.35 -13.84 -3.66
C ASN A 471 -16.98 -14.80 -4.68
N GLU A 472 -16.21 -15.74 -5.24
CA GLU A 472 -16.74 -16.73 -6.18
C GLU A 472 -17.83 -17.62 -5.56
N MET A 473 -17.70 -17.98 -4.28
CA MET A 473 -18.73 -18.69 -3.51
C MET A 473 -20.03 -17.86 -3.46
N THR A 474 -19.92 -16.56 -3.16
CA THR A 474 -21.07 -15.64 -3.15
C THR A 474 -21.70 -15.51 -4.54
N GLN A 475 -20.90 -15.41 -5.60
CA GLN A 475 -21.37 -15.34 -7.00
C GLN A 475 -22.14 -16.60 -7.43
N ARG A 476 -21.76 -17.78 -6.93
CA ARG A 476 -22.48 -19.03 -7.17
C ARG A 476 -23.76 -19.17 -6.33
N GLY A 477 -24.06 -18.18 -5.44
CA GLY A 477 -25.20 -18.23 -4.55
C GLY A 477 -25.04 -19.19 -3.36
N GLU A 478 -23.81 -19.60 -3.06
CA GLU A 478 -23.49 -20.44 -1.91
C GLU A 478 -23.45 -19.61 -0.61
N GLY A 479 -23.73 -20.23 0.52
CA GLY A 479 -23.76 -19.54 1.82
C GLY A 479 -22.37 -19.31 2.40
N THR A 480 -21.94 -18.07 2.55
CA THR A 480 -20.71 -17.67 3.23
C THR A 480 -20.90 -17.73 4.77
N THR A 481 -21.06 -18.96 5.30
CA THR A 481 -21.22 -19.18 6.74
C THR A 481 -19.87 -19.19 7.45
N ALA A 482 -19.89 -19.00 8.80
CA ALA A 482 -18.67 -19.07 9.60
C ALA A 482 -17.93 -20.41 9.40
N GLU A 483 -18.67 -21.53 9.36
CA GLU A 483 -18.10 -22.86 9.14
C GLU A 483 -17.41 -22.97 7.76
N ALA A 484 -18.04 -22.47 6.70
CA ALA A 484 -17.49 -22.53 5.35
C ALA A 484 -16.22 -21.65 5.23
N LEU A 485 -16.26 -20.43 5.78
CA LEU A 485 -15.11 -19.52 5.76
C LEU A 485 -13.94 -20.06 6.60
N CYS A 486 -14.21 -20.60 7.80
CA CYS A 486 -13.19 -21.21 8.64
C CYS A 486 -12.58 -22.46 8.00
N ALA A 487 -13.39 -23.33 7.39
CA ALA A 487 -12.89 -24.52 6.70
C ALA A 487 -12.01 -24.16 5.49
N MET A 488 -12.43 -23.16 4.70
CA MET A 488 -11.65 -22.63 3.58
C MET A 488 -10.32 -22.06 4.06
N TYR A 489 -10.33 -21.19 5.07
CA TYR A 489 -9.14 -20.54 5.59
C TYR A 489 -8.16 -21.54 6.22
N LYS A 490 -8.64 -22.51 6.98
CA LYS A 490 -7.81 -23.59 7.52
C LYS A 490 -7.13 -24.39 6.43
N LYS A 491 -7.88 -24.81 5.40
CA LYS A 491 -7.34 -25.54 4.25
C LYS A 491 -6.23 -24.75 3.54
N LEU A 492 -6.40 -23.44 3.37
CA LEU A 492 -5.36 -22.59 2.78
C LEU A 492 -4.10 -22.56 3.66
N ASN A 493 -4.24 -22.41 4.98
CA ASN A 493 -3.08 -22.48 5.88
C ASN A 493 -2.36 -23.84 5.77
N GLU A 494 -3.08 -24.96 5.78
CA GLU A 494 -2.50 -26.30 5.59
C GLU A 494 -1.74 -26.40 4.26
N GLN A 495 -2.28 -25.84 3.19
CA GLN A 495 -1.69 -25.86 1.86
C GLN A 495 -0.45 -24.97 1.77
N TYR A 496 -0.49 -23.74 2.31
CA TYR A 496 0.61 -22.78 2.19
C TYR A 496 1.78 -23.09 3.12
N PHE A 497 1.53 -23.61 4.33
CA PHE A 497 2.60 -23.90 5.31
C PHE A 497 3.13 -25.34 5.23
N GLY A 498 2.37 -26.26 4.67
CA GLY A 498 2.79 -27.65 4.42
C GLY A 498 2.85 -28.55 5.64
N PRO A 499 3.39 -29.77 5.49
CA PRO A 499 3.21 -30.86 6.47
C PRO A 499 4.01 -30.69 7.79
N GLU A 500 5.03 -29.82 7.83
CA GLU A 500 5.82 -29.59 9.04
C GLU A 500 5.17 -28.56 9.99
N MET A 501 4.09 -27.90 9.55
CA MET A 501 3.29 -27.00 10.37
C MET A 501 2.09 -27.74 10.97
N ASN A 502 1.95 -27.66 12.28
CA ASN A 502 0.70 -28.02 12.94
C ASN A 502 -0.24 -26.82 12.86
N VAL A 503 -1.22 -26.89 11.97
CA VAL A 503 -2.19 -25.81 11.75
C VAL A 503 -3.28 -25.91 12.81
N ASP A 504 -3.11 -25.10 13.85
CA ASP A 504 -4.04 -25.04 14.99
C ASP A 504 -5.44 -24.61 14.52
N ASP A 505 -6.49 -25.13 15.16
CA ASP A 505 -7.88 -24.83 14.76
C ASP A 505 -8.23 -23.34 14.87
N GLU A 506 -7.62 -22.66 15.81
CA GLU A 506 -7.81 -21.24 16.12
C GLU A 506 -7.46 -20.34 14.92
N ILE A 507 -6.42 -20.69 14.13
CA ILE A 507 -6.01 -19.88 12.97
C ILE A 507 -7.10 -19.84 11.88
N SER A 508 -8.03 -20.80 11.89
CA SER A 508 -9.18 -20.81 10.99
C SER A 508 -10.04 -19.54 11.09
N LEU A 509 -9.92 -18.82 12.22
CA LEU A 509 -10.64 -17.57 12.50
C LEU A 509 -9.86 -16.32 12.05
N GLU A 510 -8.63 -16.43 11.54
CA GLU A 510 -7.81 -15.25 11.24
C GLU A 510 -8.45 -14.32 10.21
N TRP A 511 -9.21 -14.82 9.26
CA TRP A 511 -9.95 -13.99 8.29
C TRP A 511 -10.85 -12.94 8.96
N ALA A 512 -11.38 -13.22 10.17
CA ALA A 512 -12.26 -12.32 10.90
C ALA A 512 -11.55 -11.06 11.45
N ARG A 513 -10.21 -11.07 11.49
CA ARG A 513 -9.41 -9.93 11.98
C ARG A 513 -8.71 -9.14 10.89
N ILE A 514 -8.90 -9.48 9.62
CA ILE A 514 -8.18 -8.86 8.50
C ILE A 514 -9.07 -7.77 7.86
N PRO A 515 -8.77 -6.47 8.08
CA PRO A 515 -9.58 -5.38 7.55
C PRO A 515 -9.56 -5.33 6.01
N HIS A 516 -8.48 -5.82 5.40
CA HIS A 516 -8.31 -5.77 3.95
C HIS A 516 -9.38 -6.55 3.16
N PHE A 517 -10.09 -7.49 3.76
CA PHE A 517 -11.21 -8.18 3.09
C PHE A 517 -12.45 -7.29 2.91
N TYR A 518 -12.38 -6.03 3.40
CA TYR A 518 -13.38 -4.99 3.17
C TYR A 518 -12.90 -3.94 2.13
N TYR A 519 -11.68 -4.13 1.52
CA TYR A 519 -11.04 -3.18 0.60
C TYR A 519 -10.98 -3.68 -0.85
N ASP A 520 -11.92 -4.52 -1.28
CA ASP A 520 -12.20 -4.88 -2.67
C ASP A 520 -10.99 -5.36 -3.47
N TYR A 521 -10.51 -6.56 -3.17
CA TYR A 521 -9.35 -7.16 -3.83
C TYR A 521 -8.06 -6.33 -3.73
N TYR A 522 -7.79 -5.79 -2.57
CA TYR A 522 -6.61 -4.95 -2.37
C TYR A 522 -5.31 -5.76 -2.16
N VAL A 523 -5.37 -6.86 -1.41
CA VAL A 523 -4.16 -7.52 -0.84
C VAL A 523 -3.20 -8.12 -1.87
N TYR A 524 -3.67 -8.52 -3.05
CA TYR A 524 -2.82 -9.10 -4.09
C TYR A 524 -1.73 -8.13 -4.55
N GLN A 525 -1.97 -6.83 -4.43
CA GLN A 525 -1.05 -5.76 -4.85
C GLN A 525 0.24 -5.76 -4.05
N TYR A 526 0.21 -6.19 -2.79
CA TYR A 526 1.44 -6.39 -2.01
C TYR A 526 2.33 -7.46 -2.64
N ALA A 527 1.77 -8.60 -2.99
CA ALA A 527 2.52 -9.72 -3.56
C ALA A 527 3.03 -9.42 -4.98
N THR A 528 2.19 -8.81 -5.84
CA THR A 528 2.58 -8.42 -7.20
C THR A 528 3.63 -7.31 -7.19
N GLY A 529 3.45 -6.29 -6.36
CA GLY A 529 4.42 -5.20 -6.18
C GLY A 529 5.77 -5.70 -5.68
N TYR A 530 5.76 -6.61 -4.68
CA TYR A 530 6.97 -7.25 -4.16
C TYR A 530 7.69 -8.06 -5.24
N ALA A 531 6.97 -8.90 -5.99
CA ALA A 531 7.55 -9.71 -7.07
C ALA A 531 8.15 -8.82 -8.19
N ALA A 532 7.45 -7.74 -8.57
CA ALA A 532 7.95 -6.79 -9.55
C ALA A 532 9.23 -6.09 -9.07
N ALA A 533 9.26 -5.66 -7.81
CA ALA A 533 10.41 -4.99 -7.21
C ALA A 533 11.65 -5.91 -7.13
N ILE A 534 11.47 -7.17 -6.73
CA ILE A 534 12.55 -8.17 -6.74
C ILE A 534 13.08 -8.40 -8.17
N ALA A 535 12.18 -8.53 -9.16
CA ALA A 535 12.59 -8.70 -10.55
C ALA A 535 13.38 -7.49 -11.08
N LEU A 536 12.94 -6.27 -10.75
CA LEU A 536 13.62 -5.02 -11.14
C LEU A 536 14.98 -4.87 -10.47
N SER A 537 15.07 -5.07 -9.15
CA SER A 537 16.33 -4.95 -8.41
C SER A 537 17.38 -5.94 -8.92
N ARG A 538 17.00 -7.20 -9.15
CA ARG A 538 17.91 -8.21 -9.75
C ARG A 538 18.30 -7.88 -11.18
N ARG A 539 17.39 -7.31 -11.99
CA ARG A 539 17.69 -6.84 -13.33
C ARG A 539 18.72 -5.70 -13.30
N ILE A 540 18.52 -4.72 -12.41
CA ILE A 540 19.44 -3.58 -12.22
C ILE A 540 20.84 -4.08 -11.86
N LEU A 541 20.95 -4.99 -10.88
CA LEU A 541 22.25 -5.53 -10.44
C LEU A 541 22.95 -6.35 -11.52
N ARG A 542 22.20 -7.05 -12.38
CA ARG A 542 22.76 -7.91 -13.43
C ARG A 542 23.14 -7.13 -14.70
N GLU A 543 22.30 -6.18 -15.13
CA GLU A 543 22.38 -5.53 -16.44
C GLU A 543 22.96 -4.11 -16.37
N GLY A 544 22.96 -3.48 -15.18
CA GLY A 544 23.52 -2.16 -14.96
C GLY A 544 22.74 -1.04 -15.66
N GLU A 545 23.46 -0.08 -16.26
CA GLU A 545 22.94 1.16 -16.82
C GLU A 545 21.69 1.00 -17.73
N PRO A 546 21.61 0.02 -18.65
CA PRO A 546 20.41 -0.15 -19.46
C PRO A 546 19.15 -0.42 -18.63
N ALA A 547 19.25 -1.30 -17.63
CA ALA A 547 18.14 -1.61 -16.73
C ALA A 547 17.76 -0.42 -15.83
N VAL A 548 18.76 0.34 -15.37
CA VAL A 548 18.54 1.58 -14.61
C VAL A 548 17.76 2.59 -15.43
N LYS A 549 18.13 2.80 -16.70
CA LYS A 549 17.43 3.71 -17.60
C LYS A 549 15.97 3.33 -17.79
N ASP A 550 15.69 2.04 -18.01
CA ASP A 550 14.33 1.53 -18.15
C ASP A 550 13.53 1.71 -16.84
N TYR A 551 14.16 1.45 -15.69
CA TYR A 551 13.56 1.63 -14.38
C TYR A 551 13.24 3.11 -14.08
N LEU A 552 14.16 4.03 -14.35
CA LEU A 552 13.90 5.46 -14.21
C LEU A 552 12.82 5.95 -15.16
N GLY A 553 12.71 5.35 -16.36
CA GLY A 553 11.61 5.58 -17.29
C GLY A 553 10.25 5.17 -16.69
N PHE A 554 10.21 4.04 -16.00
CA PHE A 554 9.02 3.60 -15.27
C PHE A 554 8.65 4.58 -14.14
N LEU A 555 9.61 4.98 -13.30
CA LEU A 555 9.37 5.94 -12.21
C LEU A 555 8.91 7.31 -12.73
N SER A 556 9.29 7.65 -13.95
CA SER A 556 8.90 8.91 -14.62
C SER A 556 7.56 8.81 -15.35
N GLY A 557 6.93 7.64 -15.38
CA GLY A 557 5.77 7.36 -16.22
C GLY A 557 4.45 7.88 -15.70
N GLY A 558 4.31 8.04 -14.39
CA GLY A 558 3.03 8.38 -13.75
C GLY A 558 1.92 7.43 -14.17
N CYS A 559 0.80 7.98 -14.67
CA CYS A 559 -0.29 7.21 -15.29
C CYS A 559 -0.42 7.48 -16.81
N SER A 560 0.69 7.81 -17.49
CA SER A 560 0.71 8.04 -18.95
C SER A 560 0.45 6.79 -19.79
N ALA A 561 0.42 5.62 -19.17
CA ALA A 561 -0.07 4.34 -19.70
C ALA A 561 -0.68 3.52 -18.55
N ASP A 562 -1.25 2.35 -18.87
CA ASP A 562 -1.64 1.39 -17.85
C ASP A 562 -0.41 0.86 -17.08
N PRO A 563 -0.57 0.41 -15.81
CA PRO A 563 0.57 0.03 -14.97
C PRO A 563 1.35 -1.17 -15.52
N ILE A 564 0.70 -2.06 -16.25
CA ILE A 564 1.35 -3.25 -16.81
C ILE A 564 2.24 -2.88 -18.00
N THR A 565 1.80 -1.94 -18.83
CA THR A 565 2.59 -1.37 -19.93
C THR A 565 3.82 -0.64 -19.39
N LEU A 566 3.69 0.15 -18.33
CA LEU A 566 4.81 0.83 -17.68
C LEU A 566 5.85 -0.17 -17.12
N LEU A 567 5.41 -1.22 -16.42
CA LEU A 567 6.30 -2.26 -15.90
C LEU A 567 6.97 -3.06 -17.02
N ARG A 568 6.26 -3.36 -18.12
CA ARG A 568 6.87 -3.97 -19.32
C ARG A 568 7.96 -3.11 -19.92
N GLY A 569 7.78 -1.78 -19.92
CA GLY A 569 8.83 -0.83 -20.32
C GLY A 569 10.09 -0.94 -19.45
N ALA A 570 9.93 -1.26 -18.16
CA ALA A 570 11.03 -1.57 -17.25
C ALA A 570 11.52 -3.03 -17.33
N GLY A 571 11.00 -3.83 -18.26
CA GLY A 571 11.42 -5.22 -18.49
C GLY A 571 10.75 -6.25 -17.57
N VAL A 572 9.66 -5.90 -16.89
CA VAL A 572 8.91 -6.80 -16.01
C VAL A 572 7.47 -6.95 -16.53
N ASP A 573 7.13 -8.13 -17.01
CA ASP A 573 5.77 -8.46 -17.47
C ASP A 573 4.99 -9.20 -16.38
N MET A 574 4.10 -8.50 -15.70
CA MET A 574 3.28 -9.05 -14.61
C MET A 574 2.14 -9.97 -15.08
N VAL A 575 1.82 -10.01 -16.37
CA VAL A 575 0.91 -11.02 -16.93
C VAL A 575 1.60 -12.39 -16.96
N SER A 576 2.93 -12.41 -17.10
CA SER A 576 3.72 -13.63 -16.98
C SER A 576 3.86 -14.05 -15.50
N PRO A 577 3.85 -15.34 -15.18
CA PRO A 577 4.17 -15.84 -13.84
C PRO A 577 5.64 -15.64 -13.45
N LYS A 578 6.50 -15.33 -14.42
CA LYS A 578 7.96 -15.28 -14.26
C LYS A 578 8.44 -14.35 -13.12
N PRO A 579 7.95 -13.13 -12.92
CA PRO A 579 8.40 -12.28 -11.81
C PRO A 579 8.18 -12.94 -10.45
N VAL A 580 7.06 -13.63 -10.26
CA VAL A 580 6.74 -14.37 -9.02
C VAL A 580 7.64 -15.59 -8.87
N GLU A 581 7.87 -16.34 -9.95
CA GLU A 581 8.77 -17.50 -9.96
C GLU A 581 10.23 -17.11 -9.69
N ASP A 582 10.71 -16.00 -10.24
CA ASP A 582 12.05 -15.46 -9.99
C ASP A 582 12.19 -15.00 -8.51
N ALA A 583 11.15 -14.37 -7.94
CA ALA A 583 11.13 -13.98 -6.53
C ALA A 583 11.17 -15.20 -5.60
N THR A 584 10.36 -16.22 -5.86
CA THR A 584 10.34 -17.46 -5.04
C THR A 584 11.62 -18.26 -5.18
N LYS A 585 12.31 -18.19 -6.31
CA LYS A 585 13.65 -18.76 -6.49
C LYS A 585 14.69 -18.05 -5.60
N LEU A 586 14.65 -16.72 -5.52
CA LEU A 586 15.51 -15.97 -4.59
C LEU A 586 15.26 -16.39 -3.14
N PHE A 587 13.99 -16.57 -2.77
CA PHE A 587 13.62 -17.09 -1.45
C PHE A 587 14.31 -18.44 -1.15
N ASP A 588 14.30 -19.39 -2.08
CA ASP A 588 14.96 -20.69 -1.93
C ASP A 588 16.50 -20.58 -1.88
N GLU A 589 17.08 -19.64 -2.64
CA GLU A 589 18.51 -19.32 -2.59
C GLU A 589 18.90 -18.81 -1.18
N MET A 590 18.10 -17.93 -0.58
CA MET A 590 18.34 -17.39 0.76
C MET A 590 18.18 -18.46 1.86
N ILE A 591 17.21 -19.35 1.74
CA ILE A 591 17.08 -20.51 2.65
C ILE A 591 18.35 -21.36 2.59
N SER A 592 18.87 -21.63 1.39
CA SER A 592 20.10 -22.42 1.19
C SER A 592 21.32 -21.75 1.80
N GLU A 593 21.38 -20.42 1.77
CA GLU A 593 22.45 -19.65 2.42
C GLU A 593 22.33 -19.70 3.94
N MET A 594 21.13 -19.52 4.48
CA MET A 594 20.86 -19.63 5.91
C MET A 594 21.29 -20.98 6.47
N GLU A 595 20.95 -22.07 5.78
CA GLU A 595 21.36 -23.42 6.17
C GLU A 595 22.89 -23.60 6.19
N LYS A 596 23.63 -22.99 5.26
CA LYS A 596 25.11 -23.04 5.23
C LYS A 596 25.74 -22.26 6.38
N ILE A 597 25.15 -21.14 6.80
CA ILE A 597 25.67 -20.31 7.89
C ILE A 597 25.49 -21.03 9.24
N LEU A 598 24.36 -21.71 9.41
CA LEU A 598 23.95 -22.33 10.67
C LEU A 598 24.41 -23.79 10.85
N ASN A 599 24.95 -24.42 9.80
CA ASN A 599 25.64 -25.71 9.89
C ASN A 599 27.16 -25.53 10.05
#